data_a68b85cc62dd4bd53ad64be1ea5f23ab
#
_entry.id   a68b85cc62dd4bd53ad64be1ea5f23ab
#
_cell.length_a   1.000
_cell.length_b   1.000
_cell.length_c   1.000
_cell.angle_alpha   90.00
_cell.angle_beta   90.00
_cell.angle_gamma   90.00
#
_symmetry.space_group_name_H-M   'P 1'
#
loop_
_entity.id
_entity.type
_entity.pdbx_description
1 polymer ?
#
loop_
_entity_poly.entity_id
_entity_poly.type
_entity_poly.pdbx_seq_one_letter_code
_entity_poly.pdbx_strand_id
1 'polypeptide(L)' 'MKLSNKEFREILVRAQAGDNEAMTDILERYMPWINKHSFVNGKLDEDLRQIILLEIVKSIKNFVP' A
#
# COMPACT_ATOMS: atom_id res chain seq x y z
N MET A 1 -12.51 -6.29 -7.28
CA MET A 1 -12.18 -6.23 -8.71
C MET A 1 -10.68 -6.17 -8.90
N LYS A 2 -10.16 -7.04 -9.74
CA LYS A 2 -8.73 -7.03 -10.01
C LYS A 2 -8.41 -6.08 -11.16
N LEU A 3 -7.39 -5.27 -10.98
CA LEU A 3 -6.84 -4.48 -12.07
C LEU A 3 -6.01 -5.39 -12.97
N SER A 4 -5.94 -5.04 -14.25
CA SER A 4 -4.97 -5.68 -15.13
C SER A 4 -3.56 -5.29 -14.70
N ASN A 5 -2.57 -6.08 -15.09
CA ASN A 5 -1.18 -5.76 -14.77
C ASN A 5 -0.76 -4.41 -15.34
N LYS A 6 -1.27 -4.06 -16.52
CA LYS A 6 -0.99 -2.78 -17.14
C LYS A 6 -1.55 -1.62 -16.34
N GLU A 7 -2.82 -1.73 -15.90
CA GLU A 7 -3.45 -0.69 -15.09
C GLU A 7 -2.74 -0.49 -13.76
N PHE A 8 -2.39 -1.58 -13.11
CA PHE A 8 -1.66 -1.51 -11.84
C PHE A 8 -0.30 -0.84 -12.03
N ARG A 9 0.41 -1.19 -13.10
CA ARG A 9 1.71 -0.59 -13.39
C ARG A 9 1.60 0.91 -13.64
N GLU A 10 0.56 1.36 -14.33
CA GLU A 10 0.34 2.79 -14.56
C GLU A 10 0.11 3.54 -13.26
N ILE A 11 -0.69 2.96 -12.36
CA ILE A 11 -0.93 3.56 -11.04
C ILE A 11 0.37 3.60 -10.25
N LEU A 12 1.15 2.52 -10.30
CA LEU A 12 2.42 2.43 -9.59
C LEU A 12 3.41 3.50 -10.07
N VAL A 13 3.53 3.68 -11.37
CA VAL A 13 4.41 4.70 -11.95
C VAL A 13 3.99 6.09 -11.50
N ARG A 14 2.69 6.37 -11.50
CA ARG A 14 2.16 7.66 -11.05
C ARG A 14 2.45 7.88 -9.56
N ALA A 15 2.28 6.84 -8.75
CA ALA A 15 2.59 6.93 -7.32
C ALA A 15 4.08 7.23 -7.10
N GLN A 16 4.95 6.59 -7.86
CA GLN A 16 6.39 6.81 -7.78
C GLN A 16 6.76 8.23 -8.21
N ALA A 17 5.99 8.82 -9.11
CA ALA A 17 6.20 10.18 -9.59
C ALA A 17 5.66 11.25 -8.63
N GLY A 18 5.09 10.86 -7.51
CA GLY A 18 4.59 11.79 -6.51
C GLY A 18 3.09 12.06 -6.57
N ASP A 19 2.34 11.28 -7.35
CA ASP A 19 0.87 11.40 -7.41
C ASP A 19 0.26 10.82 -6.14
N ASN A 20 -0.21 11.68 -5.25
CA ASN A 20 -0.78 11.26 -3.97
C ASN A 20 -2.07 10.46 -4.12
N GLU A 21 -2.88 10.74 -5.14
CA GLU A 21 -4.08 9.97 -5.40
C GLU A 21 -3.75 8.54 -5.80
N ALA A 22 -2.73 8.37 -6.64
CA ALA A 22 -2.29 7.04 -7.05
C ALA A 22 -1.72 6.27 -5.86
N MET A 23 -0.94 6.93 -5.00
CA MET A 23 -0.41 6.31 -3.79
C MET A 23 -1.53 5.87 -2.86
N THR A 24 -2.52 6.73 -2.64
CA THR A 24 -3.68 6.43 -1.81
C THR A 24 -4.46 5.24 -2.36
N ASP A 25 -4.66 5.21 -3.68
CA ASP A 25 -5.37 4.11 -4.34
C ASP A 25 -4.68 2.76 -4.08
N ILE A 26 -3.35 2.73 -4.21
CA ILE A 26 -2.59 1.52 -3.92
C ILE A 26 -2.73 1.12 -2.45
N LEU A 27 -2.58 2.07 -1.53
CA LEU A 27 -2.68 1.79 -0.10
C LEU A 27 -4.07 1.30 0.29
N GLU A 28 -5.12 1.86 -0.28
CA GLU A 28 -6.49 1.41 -0.02
C GLU A 28 -6.71 -0.04 -0.45
N ARG A 29 -6.10 -0.46 -1.56
CA ARG A 29 -6.19 -1.84 -2.04
C ARG A 29 -5.53 -2.81 -1.09
N TYR A 30 -4.50 -2.39 -0.38
CA TYR A 30 -3.78 -3.22 0.59
C TYR A 30 -4.30 -3.08 2.01
N MET A 31 -5.21 -2.13 2.26
CA MET A 31 -5.68 -1.87 3.61
C MET A 31 -6.27 -3.09 4.34
N PRO A 32 -7.08 -3.95 3.69
CA PRO A 32 -7.56 -5.16 4.36
C PRO A 32 -6.41 -6.07 4.82
N TRP A 33 -5.38 -6.20 3.97
CA TRP A 33 -4.19 -6.99 4.31
C TRP A 33 -3.42 -6.35 5.46
N ILE A 34 -3.22 -5.02 5.39
CA ILE A 34 -2.53 -4.26 6.42
C ILE A 34 -3.23 -4.41 7.76
N ASN A 35 -4.54 -4.26 7.80
CA ASN A 35 -5.33 -4.39 9.02
C ASN A 35 -5.22 -5.80 9.59
N LYS A 36 -5.32 -6.81 8.73
CA LYS A 36 -5.21 -8.21 9.15
C LYS A 36 -3.87 -8.48 9.83
N HIS A 37 -2.78 -7.98 9.28
CA HIS A 37 -1.44 -8.18 9.83
C HIS A 37 -1.08 -7.25 10.96
N SER A 38 -1.96 -6.29 11.27
CA SER A 38 -1.76 -5.35 12.38
C SER A 38 -2.48 -5.78 13.66
N PHE A 39 -3.23 -6.89 13.62
CA PHE A 39 -3.90 -7.40 14.80
C PHE A 39 -2.94 -8.22 15.65
N VAL A 40 -2.86 -7.86 16.93
CA VAL A 40 -2.03 -8.58 17.91
C VAL A 40 -2.92 -8.86 19.12
N ASN A 41 -3.03 -10.13 19.49
CA ASN A 41 -3.85 -10.56 20.64
C ASN A 41 -5.30 -10.06 20.54
N GLY A 42 -5.89 -10.09 19.33
CA GLY A 42 -7.27 -9.70 19.09
C GLY A 42 -7.52 -8.20 19.06
N LYS A 43 -6.47 -7.39 19.10
CA LYS A 43 -6.59 -5.93 19.04
C LYS A 43 -5.76 -5.37 17.91
N LEU A 44 -6.25 -4.30 17.30
CA LEU A 44 -5.50 -3.58 16.28
C LEU A 44 -4.36 -2.81 16.94
N ASP A 45 -3.13 -3.11 16.53
CA ASP A 45 -1.94 -2.41 16.98
C ASP A 45 -1.65 -1.25 16.01
N GLU A 46 -1.96 -0.03 16.44
CA GLU A 46 -1.79 1.16 15.61
C GLU A 46 -0.33 1.43 15.27
N ASP A 47 0.59 1.16 16.18
CA ASP A 47 2.02 1.34 15.92
C ASP A 47 2.51 0.36 14.84
N LEU A 48 2.10 -0.89 14.96
CA LEU A 48 2.44 -1.90 13.98
C LEU A 48 1.84 -1.58 12.62
N ARG A 49 0.58 -1.12 12.60
CA ARG A 49 -0.08 -0.69 11.37
C ARG A 49 0.69 0.42 10.70
N GLN A 50 1.14 1.41 11.48
CA GLN A 50 1.93 2.53 10.97
C GLN A 50 3.25 2.05 10.36
N ILE A 51 3.93 1.12 11.02
CA ILE A 51 5.17 0.55 10.53
C ILE A 51 4.94 -0.17 9.21
N ILE A 52 3.88 -0.97 9.10
CA ILE A 52 3.55 -1.70 7.88
C ILE A 52 3.24 -0.73 6.74
N LEU A 53 2.46 0.32 7.01
CA LEU A 53 2.15 1.35 6.02
C LEU A 53 3.41 2.02 5.49
N LEU A 54 4.32 2.40 6.38
CA LEU A 54 5.58 3.05 5.98
C LEU A 54 6.43 2.11 5.14
N GLU A 55 6.50 0.84 5.48
CA GLU A 55 7.25 -0.15 4.70
C GLU A 55 6.65 -0.33 3.30
N ILE A 56 5.34 -0.32 3.19
CA ILE A 56 4.67 -0.43 1.89
C ILE A 56 4.95 0.79 1.03
N VAL A 57 4.84 2.00 1.60
CA VAL A 57 5.14 3.24 0.88
C VAL A 57 6.58 3.24 0.39
N LYS A 58 7.51 2.83 1.23
CA LYS A 58 8.92 2.72 0.88
C LYS A 58 9.13 1.71 -0.25
N SER A 59 8.48 0.56 -0.18
CA SER A 59 8.56 -0.47 -1.21
C SER A 59 8.03 0.03 -2.54
N ILE A 60 6.93 0.78 -2.52
CA ILE A 60 6.35 1.35 -3.74
C ILE A 60 7.34 2.33 -4.38
N LYS A 61 7.94 3.22 -3.59
CA LYS A 61 8.88 4.22 -4.10
C LYS A 61 10.13 3.59 -4.68
N ASN A 62 10.56 2.46 -4.17
CA ASN A 62 11.78 1.78 -4.59
C ASN A 62 11.53 0.65 -5.58
N PHE A 63 10.29 0.40 -5.92
CA PHE A 63 9.94 -0.67 -6.87
C PHE A 63 10.37 -0.30 -8.28
N VAL A 64 10.98 -1.26 -8.97
CA VAL A 64 11.38 -1.10 -10.36
C VAL A 64 10.39 -1.89 -11.23
N PRO A 65 9.55 -1.19 -12.00
CA PRO A 65 8.54 -1.87 -12.81
C PRO A 65 9.13 -2.75 -13.92
#